data_8dcd8fbf0e4c818eaf1e39d17c3cb324
#
_entry.id   8dcd8fbf0e4c818eaf1e39d17c3cb324
#
_cell.length_a   1.000
_cell.length_b   1.000
_cell.length_c   1.000
_cell.angle_alpha   90.00
_cell.angle_beta   90.00
_cell.angle_gamma   90.00
#
_symmetry.space_group_name_H-M   'P 1'
#
loop_
_entity.id
_entity.type
_entity.pdbx_description
1 polymer ?
#
loop_
_entity_poly.entity_id
_entity_poly.type
_entity_poly.pdbx_seq_one_letter_code
_entity_poly.pdbx_strand_id
1 'polypeptide(L)' 'MNESKIKNIGLRVSPEIHQKLRYIAKYEGRTINGQAYYLIQSCIREFEKEHGPITEDDLK' A
#
# COMPACT_ATOMS: atom_id res chain seq x y z
N MET A 1 20.47 -10.61 -0.90
CA MET A 1 19.44 -9.64 -0.60
C MET A 1 19.28 -9.51 0.89
N ASN A 2 19.14 -8.34 1.32
CA ASN A 2 19.13 -8.06 2.73
C ASN A 2 17.71 -7.88 3.22
N GLU A 3 17.29 -8.77 4.11
CA GLU A 3 15.92 -8.72 4.61
C GLU A 3 15.66 -7.52 5.49
N SER A 4 16.70 -6.92 6.03
CA SER A 4 16.50 -5.76 6.87
C SER A 4 15.90 -4.60 6.09
N LYS A 5 15.89 -4.67 4.78
CA LYS A 5 15.29 -3.64 3.95
C LYS A 5 13.78 -3.76 3.85
N ILE A 6 13.23 -4.89 4.29
CA ILE A 6 11.79 -5.10 4.26
C ILE A 6 11.21 -4.70 5.59
N LYS A 7 10.24 -3.82 5.54
CA LYS A 7 9.57 -3.36 6.74
C LYS A 7 8.12 -3.76 6.73
N ASN A 8 7.56 -3.91 7.90
CA ASN A 8 6.15 -4.24 8.04
C ASN A 8 5.36 -3.01 8.42
N ILE A 9 4.14 -2.94 7.92
CA ILE A 9 3.19 -1.94 8.35
C ILE A 9 2.06 -2.68 9.04
N GLY A 10 1.89 -2.40 10.34
CA GLY A 10 0.79 -2.96 11.09
C GLY A 10 -0.46 -2.12 10.84
N LEU A 11 -1.48 -2.77 10.31
CA LEU A 11 -2.69 -2.05 9.94
C LEU A 11 -3.90 -2.81 10.44
N ARG A 12 -4.73 -2.12 11.20
CA ARG A 12 -5.96 -2.69 11.71
C ARG A 12 -7.14 -2.02 11.05
N VAL A 13 -8.04 -2.82 10.53
CA VAL A 13 -9.23 -2.31 9.87
C VAL A 13 -10.44 -3.00 10.47
N SER A 14 -11.59 -2.34 10.36
CA SER A 14 -12.82 -2.93 10.83
C SER A 14 -13.16 -4.16 9.99
N PRO A 15 -13.97 -5.08 10.54
CA PRO A 15 -14.39 -6.22 9.73
C PRO A 15 -15.08 -5.82 8.43
N GLU A 16 -15.83 -4.74 8.46
CA GLU A 16 -16.52 -4.29 7.26
C GLU A 16 -15.52 -3.86 6.17
N ILE A 17 -14.52 -3.08 6.56
CA ILE A 17 -13.51 -2.64 5.60
C ILE A 17 -12.74 -3.83 5.08
N HIS A 18 -12.42 -4.77 5.96
CA HIS A 18 -11.69 -5.96 5.56
C HIS A 18 -12.47 -6.75 4.52
N GLN A 19 -13.76 -6.94 4.75
CA GLN A 19 -14.59 -7.70 3.84
C GLN A 19 -14.72 -7.02 2.48
N LYS A 20 -14.88 -5.72 2.50
CA LYS A 20 -15.03 -4.98 1.26
C LYS A 20 -13.74 -4.99 0.45
N LEU A 21 -12.62 -4.83 1.13
CA LEU A 21 -11.35 -4.87 0.43
C LEU A 21 -11.08 -6.24 -0.15
N ARG A 22 -11.45 -7.28 0.59
CA ARG A 22 -11.29 -8.64 0.11
C ARG A 22 -12.14 -8.88 -1.12
N TYR A 23 -13.35 -8.34 -1.13
CA TYR A 23 -14.23 -8.48 -2.28
C TYR A 23 -13.62 -7.80 -3.50
N ILE A 24 -13.12 -6.58 -3.32
CA ILE A 24 -12.50 -5.85 -4.41
C ILE A 24 -11.28 -6.58 -4.94
N ALA A 25 -10.46 -7.10 -4.03
CA ALA A 25 -9.26 -7.82 -4.44
C ALA A 25 -9.63 -9.03 -5.29
N LYS A 26 -10.64 -9.76 -4.86
CA LYS A 26 -11.08 -10.93 -5.60
C LYS A 26 -11.61 -10.54 -6.97
N TYR A 27 -12.35 -9.45 -7.02
CA TYR A 27 -12.88 -8.95 -8.28
C TYR A 27 -11.77 -8.63 -9.26
N GLU A 28 -10.68 -8.08 -8.75
CA GLU A 28 -9.56 -7.65 -9.57
C GLU A 28 -8.48 -8.71 -9.71
N GLY A 29 -8.71 -9.90 -9.20
CA GLY A 29 -7.77 -10.99 -9.36
C GLY A 29 -6.54 -10.89 -8.48
N ARG A 30 -6.66 -10.25 -7.32
CA ARG A 30 -5.55 -10.09 -6.40
C ARG A 30 -5.87 -10.71 -5.06
N THR A 31 -4.84 -11.01 -4.29
CA THR A 31 -5.03 -11.34 -2.89
C THR A 31 -5.30 -10.04 -2.13
N ILE A 32 -5.83 -10.18 -0.89
CA ILE A 32 -6.09 -8.98 -0.10
C ILE A 32 -4.78 -8.23 0.20
N ASN A 33 -3.71 -8.95 0.47
CA ASN A 33 -2.41 -8.31 0.71
C ASN A 33 -1.91 -7.64 -0.55
N GLY A 34 -2.07 -8.29 -1.68
CA GLY A 34 -1.67 -7.70 -2.95
C GLY A 34 -2.45 -6.45 -3.27
N GLN A 35 -3.75 -6.48 -2.96
CA GLN A 35 -4.58 -5.31 -3.19
C GLN A 35 -4.14 -4.15 -2.30
N ALA A 36 -3.84 -4.43 -1.04
CA ALA A 36 -3.38 -3.40 -0.13
C ALA A 36 -2.06 -2.80 -0.62
N TYR A 37 -1.15 -3.65 -1.06
CA TYR A 37 0.13 -3.18 -1.57
C TYR A 37 -0.05 -2.31 -2.81
N TYR A 38 -0.95 -2.72 -3.68
CA TYR A 38 -1.27 -1.94 -4.87
C TYR A 38 -1.77 -0.55 -4.48
N LEU A 39 -2.64 -0.47 -3.49
CA LEU A 39 -3.18 0.81 -3.05
C LEU A 39 -2.09 1.69 -2.45
N ILE A 40 -1.17 1.08 -1.71
CA ILE A 40 -0.07 1.83 -1.13
C ILE A 40 0.79 2.43 -2.23
N GLN A 41 1.12 1.64 -3.24
CA GLN A 41 1.91 2.14 -4.35
C GLN A 41 1.17 3.23 -5.11
N SER A 42 -0.13 3.07 -5.28
CA SER A 42 -0.93 4.10 -5.95
C SER A 42 -0.91 5.40 -5.17
N CYS A 43 -1.01 5.31 -3.86
CA CYS A 43 -0.98 6.49 -3.01
C CYS A 43 0.34 7.24 -3.19
N ILE A 44 1.44 6.51 -3.21
CA ILE A 44 2.75 7.14 -3.37
C ILE A 44 2.87 7.78 -4.75
N ARG A 45 2.42 7.06 -5.78
CA ARG A 45 2.49 7.59 -7.14
C ARG A 45 1.70 8.88 -7.27
N GLU A 46 0.49 8.90 -6.70
CA GLU A 46 -0.35 10.08 -6.79
C GLU A 46 0.29 11.26 -6.08
N PHE A 47 0.86 11.02 -4.91
CA PHE A 47 1.50 12.08 -4.17
C PHE A 47 2.68 12.65 -4.95
N GLU A 48 3.51 11.77 -5.50
CA GLU A 48 4.70 12.22 -6.22
C GLU A 48 4.34 12.89 -7.53
N LYS A 49 3.20 12.53 -8.09
CA LYS A 49 2.75 13.17 -9.31
C LYS A 49 2.40 14.63 -9.06
N GLU A 50 1.86 14.93 -7.90
CA GLU A 50 1.46 16.28 -7.58
C GLU A 50 2.55 17.11 -6.92
N HIS A 51 3.40 16.47 -6.18
CA HIS A 51 4.39 17.18 -5.36
C HIS A 51 5.83 16.92 -5.77
N GLY A 52 6.04 16.07 -6.77
CA GLY A 52 7.38 15.70 -7.17
C GLY A 52 7.89 14.52 -6.35
N PRO A 53 8.99 13.92 -6.80
CA PRO A 53 9.53 12.73 -6.14
C PRO A 53 9.90 13.02 -4.68
N ILE A 54 9.62 12.06 -3.84
CA ILE A 54 10.03 12.13 -2.44
C ILE A 54 11.51 11.79 -2.38
N THR A 55 12.30 12.70 -1.86
CA THR A 55 13.75 12.53 -1.79
C THR A 55 14.15 12.09 -0.40
N GLU A 56 15.41 11.69 -0.28
CA GLU A 56 15.92 11.32 1.03
C GLU A 56 15.90 12.47 2.01
N ASP A 57 16.07 13.67 1.51
CA ASP A 57 15.99 14.84 2.39
C ASP A 57 14.58 14.98 2.95
N ASP A 58 13.57 14.67 2.17
CA ASP A 58 12.20 14.75 2.65
C ASP A 58 11.93 13.75 3.76
N LEU A 59 12.67 12.65 3.77
CA LEU A 59 12.42 11.57 4.70
C LEU A 59 13.19 11.71 6.02
N LYS A 60 14.00 12.72 6.15
CA LYS A 60 14.79 12.93 7.37
C LYS A 60 13.98 13.53 8.50
#